data_5335fbc751b01aae9b25c60c36998b6b
#
_entry.id   5335fbc751b01aae9b25c60c36998b6b
#
_cell.length_a   1.000
_cell.length_b   1.000
_cell.length_c   1.000
_cell.angle_alpha   90.00
_cell.angle_beta   90.00
_cell.angle_gamma   90.00
#
_symmetry.space_group_name_H-M   'P 1'
#
loop_
_entity.id
_entity.type
_entity.pdbx_description
1 polymer ?
#
loop_
_entity_poly.entity_id
_entity_poly.type
_entity_poly.pdbx_seq_one_letter_code
_entity_poly.pdbx_strand_id
1 'polypeptide(L)'
;FILLFSMLTFQLAFAQYNMEYLNRGIVAVSTGGSNVFISWRWLGTEDNITFNLYRNGTKINASPLAVCNYTDNAGNSSSSYTVRAIVNGVEQGESEAAKPWAQQYLKIPLNIPAGGKTPDGVSYTYNANDCSVGDIDGDGIQEIFLKWDPSNSKDNSQKGYTGNVYIDCYTMKGSFLWRIDLGKNIRAGAHYTQFLVYDFDGDGKVEMACKTGDGTKDGKGVVIGNGSSDHRNSSGYILSGPEYLTIFNGQTGAAMSTVNYTPARGTVSSWGDSYGNRVDRFIAAVVYLDGV
;
A
#
# COMPACT_ATOMS: atom_id res chain seq x y z
N PHE A 1 52.23 33.54 -13.23
CA PHE A 1 51.63 32.60 -12.28
C PHE A 1 50.21 33.07 -12.01
N ILE A 2 49.21 32.38 -12.60
CA ILE A 2 47.80 32.60 -12.34
C ILE A 2 47.39 31.49 -11.36
N LEU A 3 47.08 31.81 -10.09
CA LEU A 3 46.47 30.92 -9.13
C LEU A 3 44.99 30.77 -9.50
N LEU A 4 44.61 29.58 -9.99
CA LEU A 4 43.19 29.18 -10.13
C LEU A 4 42.67 28.77 -8.75
N PHE A 5 41.83 29.59 -8.11
CA PHE A 5 41.10 29.25 -6.89
C PHE A 5 39.89 28.43 -7.31
N SER A 6 39.97 27.08 -7.16
CA SER A 6 38.85 26.19 -7.30
C SER A 6 37.95 26.38 -6.06
N MET A 7 36.81 27.09 -6.21
CA MET A 7 35.74 27.10 -5.24
C MET A 7 35.06 25.74 -5.29
N LEU A 8 35.36 24.84 -4.38
CA LEU A 8 34.50 23.69 -4.08
C LEU A 8 33.22 24.22 -3.44
N THR A 9 32.16 24.31 -4.20
CA THR A 9 30.81 24.44 -3.63
C THR A 9 30.43 23.12 -3.01
N PHE A 10 30.52 23.04 -1.69
CA PHE A 10 29.85 21.98 -0.94
C PHE A 10 28.34 22.20 -1.13
N GLN A 11 27.70 21.44 -2.00
CA GLN A 11 26.27 21.26 -1.95
C GLN A 11 26.00 20.41 -0.72
N LEU A 12 25.47 21.03 0.33
CA LEU A 12 24.82 20.30 1.42
C LEU A 12 23.58 19.64 0.78
N ALA A 13 23.71 18.38 0.40
CA ALA A 13 22.55 17.56 0.11
C ALA A 13 21.86 17.34 1.47
N PHE A 14 20.82 18.12 1.75
CA PHE A 14 19.87 17.75 2.78
C PHE A 14 19.13 16.52 2.22
N ALA A 15 19.32 15.38 2.85
CA ALA A 15 18.46 14.23 2.60
C ALA A 15 17.05 14.68 3.01
N GLN A 16 16.19 14.88 2.02
CA GLN A 16 14.84 15.34 2.26
C GLN A 16 13.94 14.13 2.46
N TYR A 17 13.15 14.18 3.50
CA TYR A 17 12.10 13.22 3.76
C TYR A 17 11.13 13.19 2.57
N ASN A 18 11.11 12.09 1.82
CA ASN A 18 10.21 11.91 0.70
C ASN A 18 8.82 11.56 1.21
N MET A 19 7.85 12.40 0.93
CA MET A 19 6.45 12.21 1.31
C MET A 19 5.58 12.25 0.06
N GLU A 20 4.54 11.43 0.05
CA GLU A 20 3.49 11.50 -0.96
C GLU A 20 2.81 12.88 -0.98
N TYR A 21 2.53 13.40 -2.15
CA TYR A 21 1.79 14.65 -2.33
C TYR A 21 0.28 14.39 -2.29
N LEU A 22 -0.22 13.98 -1.14
CA LEU A 22 -1.63 13.67 -0.95
C LEU A 22 -2.51 14.91 -1.11
N ASN A 23 -3.66 14.74 -1.73
CA ASN A 23 -4.71 15.73 -1.75
C ASN A 23 -5.39 15.86 -0.37
N ARG A 24 -6.38 16.74 -0.24
CA ARG A 24 -7.09 17.00 1.03
C ARG A 24 -7.86 15.77 1.55
N GLY A 25 -8.18 14.80 0.69
CA GLY A 25 -8.91 13.58 1.06
C GLY A 25 -10.22 13.88 1.77
N ILE A 26 -10.94 14.89 1.29
CA ILE A 26 -12.21 15.30 1.89
C ILE A 26 -13.25 14.20 1.78
N VAL A 27 -13.92 13.88 2.88
CA VAL A 27 -14.99 12.89 2.97
C VAL A 27 -16.20 13.55 3.61
N ALA A 28 -17.38 13.32 3.06
CA ALA A 28 -18.65 13.75 3.61
C ALA A 28 -19.54 12.52 3.86
N VAL A 29 -20.20 12.45 5.01
CA VAL A 29 -21.05 11.31 5.40
C VAL A 29 -22.38 11.83 5.94
N SER A 30 -23.50 11.33 5.41
CA SER A 30 -24.82 11.62 5.98
C SER A 30 -24.96 10.94 7.34
N THR A 31 -25.31 11.72 8.37
CA THR A 31 -25.52 11.22 9.73
C THR A 31 -26.99 11.17 10.11
N GLY A 32 -27.88 11.43 9.14
CA GLY A 32 -29.33 11.41 9.30
C GLY A 32 -29.98 12.80 9.24
N GLY A 33 -31.19 12.87 8.72
CA GLY A 33 -31.89 14.12 8.49
C GLY A 33 -31.12 15.04 7.53
N SER A 34 -30.93 16.29 7.94
CA SER A 34 -30.12 17.29 7.19
C SER A 34 -28.67 17.36 7.66
N ASN A 35 -28.22 16.42 8.47
CA ASN A 35 -26.87 16.45 9.03
C ASN A 35 -25.89 15.71 8.14
N VAL A 36 -24.76 16.37 7.83
CA VAL A 36 -23.63 15.80 7.13
C VAL A 36 -22.38 16.05 7.95
N PHE A 37 -21.63 14.99 8.27
CA PHE A 37 -20.32 15.09 8.87
C PHE A 37 -19.28 15.14 7.76
N ILE A 38 -18.37 16.13 7.80
CA ILE A 38 -17.30 16.32 6.83
C ILE A 38 -15.96 16.23 7.55
N SER A 39 -15.00 15.55 6.95
CA SER A 39 -13.61 15.49 7.43
C SER A 39 -12.63 15.58 6.28
N TRP A 40 -11.40 16.02 6.59
CA TRP A 40 -10.31 16.15 5.62
C TRP A 40 -8.96 15.95 6.30
N ARG A 41 -7.88 15.89 5.52
CA ARG A 41 -6.51 15.73 6.03
C ARG A 41 -5.91 17.06 6.46
N TRP A 42 -5.16 17.03 7.55
CA TRP A 42 -4.08 17.98 7.81
C TRP A 42 -2.82 17.38 7.19
N LEU A 43 -2.20 18.09 6.24
CA LEU A 43 -1.03 17.56 5.56
C LEU A 43 0.22 17.75 6.43
N GLY A 44 1.13 16.77 6.41
CA GLY A 44 2.33 16.79 7.25
C GLY A 44 3.31 17.92 6.97
N THR A 45 3.14 18.62 5.84
CA THR A 45 3.94 19.80 5.44
C THR A 45 3.36 21.13 5.92
N GLU A 46 2.27 21.11 6.69
CA GLU A 46 1.50 22.30 7.04
C GLU A 46 1.58 22.60 8.55
N ASP A 47 2.00 23.81 8.87
CA ASP A 47 2.02 24.33 10.24
C ASP A 47 1.08 25.54 10.38
N ASN A 48 0.43 25.64 11.54
CA ASN A 48 -0.38 26.82 11.95
C ASN A 48 -1.42 27.24 10.89
N ILE A 49 -2.12 26.28 10.31
CA ILE A 49 -3.17 26.52 9.33
C ILE A 49 -4.56 26.43 9.96
N THR A 50 -5.53 27.05 9.29
CA THR A 50 -6.96 26.92 9.55
C THR A 50 -7.69 26.65 8.25
N PHE A 51 -9.00 26.40 8.32
CA PHE A 51 -9.75 25.99 7.15
C PHE A 51 -11.07 26.77 7.02
N ASN A 52 -11.46 27.02 5.77
CA ASN A 52 -12.82 27.36 5.40
C ASN A 52 -13.47 26.21 4.66
N LEU A 53 -14.69 25.88 5.08
CA LEU A 53 -15.50 24.82 4.46
C LEU A 53 -16.61 25.44 3.62
N TYR A 54 -16.81 24.89 2.43
CA TYR A 54 -17.79 25.35 1.48
C TYR A 54 -18.80 24.23 1.17
N ARG A 55 -20.07 24.61 1.09
CA ARG A 55 -21.15 23.77 0.56
C ARG A 55 -21.70 24.41 -0.69
N ASN A 56 -21.67 23.68 -1.82
CA ASN A 56 -22.14 24.17 -3.13
C ASN A 56 -21.52 25.55 -3.48
N GLY A 57 -20.23 25.76 -3.19
CA GLY A 57 -19.51 27.01 -3.43
C GLY A 57 -19.76 28.13 -2.41
N THR A 58 -20.62 27.92 -1.41
CA THR A 58 -20.89 28.90 -0.34
C THR A 58 -20.19 28.50 0.94
N LYS A 59 -19.41 29.42 1.53
CA LYS A 59 -18.76 29.21 2.82
C LYS A 59 -19.81 29.04 3.94
N ILE A 60 -19.66 28.00 4.76
CA ILE A 60 -20.64 27.64 5.80
C ILE A 60 -20.12 27.79 7.23
N ASN A 61 -18.81 27.93 7.45
CA ASN A 61 -18.25 28.23 8.77
C ASN A 61 -18.14 29.76 8.99
N ALA A 62 -18.55 30.23 10.15
CA ALA A 62 -18.51 31.66 10.49
C ALA A 62 -17.07 32.16 10.73
N SER A 63 -16.25 31.36 11.41
CA SER A 63 -14.83 31.63 11.67
C SER A 63 -13.97 30.48 11.13
N PRO A 64 -12.70 30.74 10.76
CA PRO A 64 -11.79 29.67 10.33
C PRO A 64 -11.72 28.52 11.34
N LEU A 65 -11.73 27.29 10.82
CA LEU A 65 -11.69 26.05 11.62
C LEU A 65 -10.25 25.68 11.93
N ALA A 66 -9.91 25.46 13.19
CA ALA A 66 -8.62 24.95 13.64
C ALA A 66 -8.61 23.41 13.76
N VAL A 67 -9.61 22.74 13.19
CA VAL A 67 -9.79 21.28 13.19
C VAL A 67 -10.11 20.80 11.77
N CYS A 68 -9.88 19.52 11.50
CA CYS A 68 -10.11 18.91 10.18
C CYS A 68 -11.48 18.21 10.08
N ASN A 69 -12.49 18.73 10.74
CA ASN A 69 -13.85 18.21 10.63
C ASN A 69 -14.89 19.28 10.90
N TYR A 70 -16.12 19.02 10.44
CA TYR A 70 -17.27 19.90 10.66
C TYR A 70 -18.57 19.12 10.52
N THR A 71 -19.59 19.48 11.30
CA THR A 71 -20.95 18.96 11.10
C THR A 71 -21.82 20.07 10.51
N ASP A 72 -22.25 19.86 9.28
CA ASP A 72 -23.23 20.74 8.62
C ASP A 72 -24.65 20.25 8.91
N ASN A 73 -25.44 21.06 9.61
CA ASN A 73 -26.81 20.71 9.99
C ASN A 73 -27.87 21.07 8.92
N ALA A 74 -27.43 21.61 7.78
CA ALA A 74 -28.29 22.02 6.69
C ALA A 74 -27.88 21.38 5.33
N GLY A 75 -27.13 20.27 5.41
CA GLY A 75 -26.72 19.50 4.24
C GLY A 75 -27.78 18.52 3.76
N ASN A 76 -27.52 17.88 2.62
CA ASN A 76 -28.31 16.78 2.09
C ASN A 76 -27.47 15.92 1.14
N SER A 77 -28.03 14.83 0.60
CA SER A 77 -27.32 13.89 -0.29
C SER A 77 -26.85 14.48 -1.62
N SER A 78 -27.39 15.63 -2.04
CA SER A 78 -26.98 16.35 -3.25
C SER A 78 -25.96 17.45 -3.00
N SER A 79 -25.66 17.75 -1.72
CA SER A 79 -24.63 18.74 -1.34
C SER A 79 -23.26 18.34 -1.87
N SER A 80 -22.45 19.33 -2.24
CA SER A 80 -21.05 19.17 -2.61
C SER A 80 -20.20 19.99 -1.67
N TYR A 81 -19.21 19.36 -1.06
CA TYR A 81 -18.34 19.99 -0.08
C TYR A 81 -16.92 20.12 -0.59
N THR A 82 -16.33 21.30 -0.36
CA THR A 82 -14.92 21.56 -0.60
C THR A 82 -14.32 22.29 0.58
N VAL A 83 -13.02 22.20 0.79
CA VAL A 83 -12.29 22.87 1.85
C VAL A 83 -11.13 23.67 1.27
N ARG A 84 -10.84 24.82 1.86
CA ARG A 84 -9.68 25.65 1.54
C ARG A 84 -8.87 25.90 2.80
N ALA A 85 -7.58 25.62 2.74
CA ALA A 85 -6.65 25.95 3.80
C ALA A 85 -6.41 27.47 3.85
N ILE A 86 -6.17 28.00 5.04
CA ILE A 86 -5.75 29.38 5.26
C ILE A 86 -4.33 29.32 5.84
N VAL A 87 -3.36 29.78 5.05
CA VAL A 87 -1.95 29.82 5.41
C VAL A 87 -1.54 31.26 5.60
N ASN A 88 -1.03 31.64 6.78
CA ASN A 88 -0.64 33.01 7.10
C ASN A 88 -1.75 34.05 6.78
N GLY A 89 -3.01 33.68 7.03
CA GLY A 89 -4.17 34.56 6.79
C GLY A 89 -4.64 34.61 5.33
N VAL A 90 -4.00 33.88 4.40
CA VAL A 90 -4.37 33.85 2.99
C VAL A 90 -5.03 32.52 2.66
N GLU A 91 -6.23 32.56 2.11
CA GLU A 91 -6.96 31.39 1.64
C GLU A 91 -6.31 30.81 0.40
N GLN A 92 -6.09 29.48 0.40
CA GLN A 92 -5.43 28.73 -0.65
C GLN A 92 -6.46 28.17 -1.65
N GLY A 93 -5.96 27.39 -2.64
CA GLY A 93 -6.79 26.70 -3.63
C GLY A 93 -7.84 25.79 -2.99
N GLU A 94 -8.88 25.54 -3.73
CA GLU A 94 -9.98 24.65 -3.34
C GLU A 94 -9.56 23.19 -3.45
N SER A 95 -10.00 22.38 -2.48
CA SER A 95 -9.84 20.92 -2.54
C SER A 95 -10.70 20.30 -3.63
N GLU A 96 -10.48 19.02 -3.89
CA GLU A 96 -11.46 18.18 -4.56
C GLU A 96 -12.83 18.23 -3.86
N ALA A 97 -13.89 17.95 -4.61
CA ALA A 97 -15.25 18.01 -4.09
C ALA A 97 -15.72 16.64 -3.57
N ALA A 98 -16.32 16.59 -2.38
CA ALA A 98 -16.95 15.41 -1.81
C ALA A 98 -18.47 15.52 -1.77
N LYS A 99 -19.15 14.45 -2.18
CA LYS A 99 -20.59 14.26 -1.98
C LYS A 99 -20.85 13.36 -0.79
N PRO A 100 -21.92 13.59 -0.01
CA PRO A 100 -22.24 12.78 1.15
C PRO A 100 -22.48 11.31 0.81
N TRP A 101 -21.74 10.43 1.47
CA TRP A 101 -22.05 9.01 1.49
C TRP A 101 -23.29 8.76 2.35
N ALA A 102 -24.15 7.84 1.91
CA ALA A 102 -25.31 7.44 2.69
C ALA A 102 -24.96 6.57 3.90
N GLN A 103 -23.72 6.03 3.96
CA GLN A 103 -23.23 5.08 4.96
C GLN A 103 -21.87 5.55 5.48
N GLN A 104 -21.52 5.15 6.70
CA GLN A 104 -20.24 5.52 7.35
C GLN A 104 -19.02 4.71 6.83
N TYR A 105 -19.13 4.12 5.66
CA TYR A 105 -18.07 3.37 5.01
C TYR A 105 -18.15 3.48 3.48
N LEU A 106 -17.01 3.36 2.83
CA LEU A 106 -16.92 3.18 1.38
C LEU A 106 -16.92 1.68 1.07
N LYS A 107 -17.88 1.24 0.24
CA LYS A 107 -17.93 -0.15 -0.24
C LYS A 107 -17.14 -0.24 -1.54
N ILE A 108 -16.08 -1.02 -1.51
CA ILE A 108 -15.22 -1.28 -2.67
C ILE A 108 -15.48 -2.69 -3.18
N PRO A 109 -15.97 -2.88 -4.42
CA PRO A 109 -16.12 -4.20 -5.01
C PRO A 109 -14.75 -4.81 -5.29
N LEU A 110 -14.57 -6.09 -4.97
CA LEU A 110 -13.32 -6.80 -5.14
C LEU A 110 -13.44 -7.91 -6.19
N ASN A 111 -12.37 -8.14 -6.95
CA ASN A 111 -12.26 -9.23 -7.93
C ASN A 111 -11.63 -10.46 -7.27
N ILE A 112 -12.45 -11.24 -6.57
CA ILE A 112 -11.99 -12.40 -5.78
C ILE A 112 -11.31 -13.42 -6.72
N PRO A 113 -10.06 -13.88 -6.40
CA PRO A 113 -9.40 -14.90 -7.20
C PRO A 113 -10.19 -16.21 -7.21
N ALA A 114 -10.15 -16.94 -8.32
CA ALA A 114 -10.71 -18.27 -8.38
C ALA A 114 -9.99 -19.21 -7.41
N GLY A 115 -10.75 -19.98 -6.65
CA GLY A 115 -10.22 -21.06 -5.82
C GLY A 115 -9.59 -22.18 -6.67
N GLY A 116 -9.03 -23.16 -6.00
CA GLY A 116 -8.35 -24.25 -6.67
C GLY A 116 -8.25 -25.52 -5.83
N LYS A 117 -7.39 -26.44 -6.25
CA LYS A 117 -6.99 -27.64 -5.52
C LYS A 117 -5.48 -27.71 -5.41
N THR A 118 -4.99 -28.07 -4.24
CA THR A 118 -3.58 -28.37 -4.00
C THR A 118 -3.20 -29.77 -4.51
N PRO A 119 -1.90 -30.13 -4.65
CA PRO A 119 -1.46 -31.45 -5.10
C PRO A 119 -1.97 -32.62 -4.25
N ASP A 120 -2.22 -32.39 -2.96
CA ASP A 120 -2.82 -33.36 -2.03
C ASP A 120 -4.36 -33.38 -2.08
N GLY A 121 -4.99 -32.70 -3.05
CA GLY A 121 -6.42 -32.75 -3.32
C GLY A 121 -7.28 -31.83 -2.47
N VAL A 122 -6.68 -30.99 -1.61
CA VAL A 122 -7.42 -30.06 -0.76
C VAL A 122 -7.92 -28.86 -1.59
N SER A 123 -9.23 -28.65 -1.60
CA SER A 123 -9.86 -27.49 -2.24
C SER A 123 -9.71 -26.24 -1.37
N TYR A 124 -9.56 -25.08 -2.01
CA TYR A 124 -9.47 -23.79 -1.32
C TYR A 124 -10.16 -22.68 -2.11
N THR A 125 -10.55 -21.66 -1.41
CA THR A 125 -11.08 -20.38 -1.89
C THR A 125 -10.18 -19.26 -1.42
N TYR A 126 -10.56 -18.00 -1.65
CA TYR A 126 -9.77 -16.84 -1.19
C TYR A 126 -10.57 -15.91 -0.30
N ASN A 127 -9.89 -15.33 0.67
CA ASN A 127 -10.39 -14.25 1.50
C ASN A 127 -9.46 -13.03 1.36
N ALA A 128 -10.04 -11.82 1.42
CA ALA A 128 -9.27 -10.60 1.60
C ALA A 128 -8.53 -10.65 2.94
N ASN A 129 -7.28 -10.25 2.94
CA ASN A 129 -6.39 -10.27 4.10
C ASN A 129 -5.79 -8.87 4.33
N ASP A 130 -4.47 -8.76 4.53
CA ASP A 130 -3.81 -7.49 4.81
C ASP A 130 -3.95 -6.51 3.63
N CYS A 131 -4.03 -5.23 3.96
CA CYS A 131 -4.18 -4.15 3.02
C CYS A 131 -3.20 -3.02 3.37
N SER A 132 -2.67 -2.37 2.34
CA SER A 132 -1.94 -1.11 2.43
C SER A 132 -2.49 -0.13 1.40
N VAL A 133 -2.12 1.13 1.51
CA VAL A 133 -2.54 2.18 0.56
C VAL A 133 -1.35 3.04 0.17
N GLY A 134 -1.42 3.64 -1.02
CA GLY A 134 -0.45 4.60 -1.51
C GLY A 134 -0.90 5.20 -2.85
N ASP A 135 -0.38 6.35 -3.19
CA ASP A 135 -0.65 7.06 -4.44
C ASP A 135 0.27 6.52 -5.54
N ILE A 136 -0.28 5.77 -6.48
CA ILE A 136 0.51 5.09 -7.53
C ILE A 136 0.78 5.95 -8.76
N ASP A 137 0.07 7.06 -8.95
CA ASP A 137 0.17 7.87 -10.17
C ASP A 137 0.43 9.36 -9.92
N GLY A 138 0.48 9.77 -8.65
CA GLY A 138 0.81 11.13 -8.22
C GLY A 138 -0.39 12.09 -8.30
N ASP A 139 -1.62 11.57 -8.32
CA ASP A 139 -2.83 12.41 -8.38
C ASP A 139 -3.32 12.87 -6.99
N GLY A 140 -2.67 12.41 -5.92
CA GLY A 140 -2.98 12.71 -4.52
C GLY A 140 -4.09 11.85 -3.93
N ILE A 141 -4.62 10.87 -4.67
CA ILE A 141 -5.60 9.87 -4.21
C ILE A 141 -4.88 8.55 -4.02
N GLN A 142 -5.11 7.90 -2.90
CA GLN A 142 -4.48 6.62 -2.63
C GLN A 142 -5.21 5.47 -3.33
N GLU A 143 -4.44 4.50 -3.83
CA GLU A 143 -4.91 3.19 -4.26
C GLU A 143 -4.75 2.16 -3.15
N ILE A 144 -5.42 1.03 -3.32
CA ILE A 144 -5.49 -0.05 -2.33
C ILE A 144 -4.69 -1.25 -2.84
N PHE A 145 -3.68 -1.65 -2.08
CA PHE A 145 -2.94 -2.89 -2.27
C PHE A 145 -3.52 -3.94 -1.33
N LEU A 146 -4.10 -5.00 -1.89
CA LEU A 146 -4.82 -6.02 -1.13
C LEU A 146 -4.18 -7.39 -1.31
N LYS A 147 -3.77 -8.01 -0.21
CA LYS A 147 -3.33 -9.40 -0.18
C LYS A 147 -4.53 -10.34 -0.10
N TRP A 148 -4.52 -11.36 -0.95
CA TRP A 148 -5.47 -12.47 -0.92
C TRP A 148 -4.85 -13.68 -0.27
N ASP A 149 -5.51 -14.19 0.76
CA ASP A 149 -5.09 -15.38 1.50
C ASP A 149 -5.94 -16.60 1.09
N PRO A 150 -5.33 -17.72 0.66
CA PRO A 150 -6.09 -18.92 0.37
C PRO A 150 -6.63 -19.53 1.68
N SER A 151 -7.85 -20.03 1.66
CA SER A 151 -8.53 -20.60 2.85
C SER A 151 -7.81 -21.79 3.47
N ASN A 152 -6.83 -22.37 2.76
CA ASN A 152 -5.96 -23.44 3.23
C ASN A 152 -4.55 -22.96 3.62
N SER A 153 -4.38 -21.67 3.85
CA SER A 153 -3.13 -21.11 4.41
C SER A 153 -2.77 -21.77 5.75
N LYS A 154 -1.48 -21.93 6.01
CA LYS A 154 -0.98 -22.69 7.16
C LYS A 154 0.25 -22.04 7.76
N ASP A 155 0.37 -22.08 9.07
CA ASP A 155 1.64 -21.88 9.75
C ASP A 155 2.64 -22.95 9.28
N ASN A 156 3.94 -22.59 9.17
CA ASN A 156 4.99 -23.53 8.75
C ASN A 156 5.19 -24.70 9.70
N SER A 157 4.70 -24.64 10.94
CA SER A 157 4.66 -25.78 11.84
C SER A 157 3.66 -26.87 11.39
N GLN A 158 2.74 -26.56 10.47
CA GLN A 158 1.70 -27.46 9.99
C GLN A 158 2.04 -28.01 8.60
N LYS A 159 1.90 -29.30 8.41
CA LYS A 159 2.03 -29.98 7.10
C LYS A 159 0.88 -29.63 6.16
N GLY A 160 1.14 -29.73 4.87
CA GLY A 160 0.16 -29.57 3.78
C GLY A 160 0.54 -28.44 2.84
N TYR A 161 0.09 -28.55 1.61
CA TYR A 161 0.25 -27.51 0.58
C TYR A 161 -0.71 -26.35 0.85
N THR A 162 -0.35 -25.17 0.35
CA THR A 162 -1.22 -23.99 0.34
C THR A 162 -1.51 -23.55 -1.09
N GLY A 163 -2.61 -22.84 -1.31
CA GLY A 163 -2.81 -22.06 -2.52
C GLY A 163 -1.77 -20.94 -2.64
N ASN A 164 -1.68 -20.32 -3.81
CA ASN A 164 -0.81 -19.17 -4.02
C ASN A 164 -1.34 -17.95 -3.25
N VAL A 165 -0.45 -17.05 -2.86
CA VAL A 165 -0.82 -15.72 -2.38
C VAL A 165 -0.88 -14.79 -3.57
N TYR A 166 -1.91 -13.95 -3.63
CA TYR A 166 -2.00 -12.86 -4.60
C TYR A 166 -1.94 -11.51 -3.92
N ILE A 167 -1.43 -10.52 -4.63
CA ILE A 167 -1.54 -9.12 -4.24
C ILE A 167 -2.17 -8.37 -5.41
N ASP A 168 -3.28 -7.71 -5.14
CA ASP A 168 -4.04 -6.92 -6.11
C ASP A 168 -3.89 -5.43 -5.82
N CYS A 169 -4.02 -4.61 -6.86
CA CYS A 169 -4.20 -3.18 -6.72
C CYS A 169 -5.58 -2.75 -7.24
N TYR A 170 -6.22 -1.85 -6.50
CA TYR A 170 -7.53 -1.28 -6.82
C TYR A 170 -7.53 0.22 -6.62
N THR A 171 -8.27 0.94 -7.45
CA THR A 171 -8.61 2.33 -7.15
C THR A 171 -9.63 2.41 -6.01
N MET A 172 -9.75 3.57 -5.36
CA MET A 172 -10.83 3.85 -4.38
C MET A 172 -12.24 3.73 -4.94
N LYS A 173 -12.40 3.68 -6.27
CA LYS A 173 -13.69 3.42 -6.95
C LYS A 173 -13.94 1.93 -7.20
N GLY A 174 -12.99 1.06 -6.85
CA GLY A 174 -13.08 -0.39 -7.03
C GLY A 174 -12.69 -0.88 -8.41
N SER A 175 -12.03 -0.07 -9.22
CA SER A 175 -11.44 -0.54 -10.48
C SER A 175 -10.23 -1.41 -10.16
N PHE A 176 -10.24 -2.65 -10.63
CA PHE A 176 -9.08 -3.54 -10.58
C PHE A 176 -8.01 -3.07 -11.56
N LEU A 177 -6.77 -2.94 -11.11
CA LEU A 177 -5.64 -2.47 -11.91
C LEU A 177 -4.73 -3.62 -12.34
N TRP A 178 -4.24 -4.40 -11.39
CA TRP A 178 -3.33 -5.52 -11.65
C TRP A 178 -3.34 -6.53 -10.50
N ARG A 179 -2.80 -7.72 -10.78
CA ARG A 179 -2.57 -8.81 -9.81
C ARG A 179 -1.17 -9.36 -9.95
N ILE A 180 -0.47 -9.50 -8.84
CA ILE A 180 0.76 -10.25 -8.71
C ILE A 180 0.41 -11.63 -8.16
N ASP A 181 0.93 -12.69 -8.79
CA ASP A 181 0.86 -14.06 -8.29
C ASP A 181 2.20 -14.44 -7.68
N LEU A 182 2.28 -14.56 -6.35
CA LEU A 182 3.54 -14.92 -5.68
C LEU A 182 4.00 -16.34 -5.99
N GLY A 183 3.12 -17.17 -6.59
CA GLY A 183 3.47 -18.49 -7.06
C GLY A 183 3.53 -19.55 -5.97
N LYS A 184 3.74 -20.80 -6.43
CA LYS A 184 3.73 -21.99 -5.56
C LYS A 184 4.94 -22.10 -4.63
N ASN A 185 6.01 -21.34 -4.89
CA ASN A 185 7.24 -21.33 -4.10
C ASN A 185 7.25 -20.25 -3.00
N ILE A 186 6.14 -19.56 -2.81
CA ILE A 186 5.85 -18.72 -1.65
C ILE A 186 4.69 -19.36 -0.88
N ARG A 187 4.95 -19.79 0.36
CA ARG A 187 3.94 -20.44 1.18
C ARG A 187 2.95 -19.41 1.74
N ALA A 188 1.66 -19.72 1.67
CA ALA A 188 0.64 -18.90 2.31
C ALA A 188 0.54 -19.21 3.81
N GLY A 189 0.54 -18.14 4.62
CA GLY A 189 0.37 -18.22 6.06
C GLY A 189 0.36 -16.82 6.67
N ALA A 190 -0.17 -16.70 7.88
CA ALA A 190 -0.46 -15.42 8.51
C ALA A 190 0.75 -14.46 8.64
N HIS A 191 1.99 -14.98 8.55
CA HIS A 191 3.19 -14.20 8.87
C HIS A 191 4.25 -14.17 7.76
N TYR A 192 4.00 -14.76 6.58
CA TYR A 192 5.09 -15.06 5.63
C TYR A 192 5.11 -14.20 4.37
N THR A 193 4.09 -13.43 4.14
CA THR A 193 3.96 -12.59 2.94
C THR A 193 3.72 -11.13 3.32
N GLN A 194 4.66 -10.58 4.08
CA GLN A 194 4.71 -9.15 4.38
C GLN A 194 5.00 -8.38 3.10
N PHE A 195 4.38 -7.24 2.92
CA PHE A 195 4.67 -6.32 1.84
C PHE A 195 4.66 -4.87 2.34
N LEU A 196 5.42 -4.03 1.69
CA LEU A 196 5.51 -2.61 1.96
C LEU A 196 5.04 -1.83 0.74
N VAL A 197 4.35 -0.74 0.98
CA VAL A 197 3.97 0.25 -0.03
C VAL A 197 4.57 1.57 0.39
N TYR A 198 5.44 2.13 -0.44
CA TYR A 198 6.14 3.37 -0.17
C TYR A 198 6.75 3.92 -1.47
N ASP A 199 7.01 5.22 -1.53
CA ASP A 199 7.81 5.85 -2.60
C ASP A 199 9.29 5.57 -2.34
N PHE A 200 9.82 4.45 -2.92
CA PHE A 200 11.19 4.00 -2.66
C PHE A 200 12.24 4.73 -3.50
N ASP A 201 11.86 5.36 -4.60
CA ASP A 201 12.81 6.08 -5.47
C ASP A 201 12.65 7.60 -5.43
N GLY A 202 11.65 8.12 -4.71
CA GLY A 202 11.45 9.54 -4.46
C GLY A 202 10.83 10.30 -5.64
N ASP A 203 10.09 9.60 -6.52
CA ASP A 203 9.45 10.22 -7.68
C ASP A 203 8.05 10.77 -7.40
N GLY A 204 7.56 10.59 -6.16
CA GLY A 204 6.23 11.03 -5.71
C GLY A 204 5.13 10.01 -5.95
N LYS A 205 5.46 8.78 -6.37
CA LYS A 205 4.54 7.66 -6.57
C LYS A 205 5.04 6.47 -5.77
N VAL A 206 4.11 5.63 -5.35
CA VAL A 206 4.50 4.48 -4.54
C VAL A 206 4.84 3.26 -5.37
N GLU A 207 5.79 2.49 -4.88
CA GLU A 207 6.09 1.12 -5.26
C GLU A 207 5.58 0.14 -4.21
N MET A 208 5.60 -1.14 -4.56
CA MET A 208 5.34 -2.23 -3.64
C MET A 208 6.54 -3.16 -3.57
N ALA A 209 7.03 -3.44 -2.37
CA ALA A 209 8.13 -4.36 -2.11
C ALA A 209 7.65 -5.59 -1.34
N CYS A 210 8.03 -6.78 -1.78
CA CYS A 210 7.79 -8.01 -1.02
C CYS A 210 8.81 -9.11 -1.36
N LYS A 211 8.80 -10.17 -0.53
CA LYS A 211 9.54 -11.39 -0.81
C LYS A 211 8.88 -12.15 -1.96
N THR A 212 9.70 -12.59 -2.93
CA THR A 212 9.30 -13.39 -4.09
C THR A 212 10.18 -14.63 -4.22
N GLY A 213 9.82 -15.53 -5.09
CA GLY A 213 10.56 -16.77 -5.38
C GLY A 213 10.43 -17.18 -6.83
N ASP A 214 11.02 -18.33 -7.17
CA ASP A 214 10.88 -18.91 -8.49
C ASP A 214 9.40 -19.09 -8.88
N GLY A 215 9.03 -18.59 -10.05
CA GLY A 215 7.67 -18.71 -10.58
C GLY A 215 6.68 -17.64 -10.09
N THR A 216 7.12 -16.65 -9.31
CA THR A 216 6.32 -15.44 -9.08
C THR A 216 6.04 -14.74 -10.41
N LYS A 217 4.81 -14.31 -10.63
CA LYS A 217 4.39 -13.53 -11.81
C LYS A 217 4.03 -12.12 -11.40
N ASP A 218 4.64 -11.16 -12.05
CA ASP A 218 4.34 -9.75 -11.84
C ASP A 218 2.97 -9.33 -12.42
N GLY A 219 2.59 -8.07 -12.25
CA GLY A 219 1.31 -7.52 -12.73
C GLY A 219 1.17 -7.49 -14.27
N LYS A 220 2.25 -7.75 -15.00
CA LYS A 220 2.27 -7.90 -16.47
C LYS A 220 2.36 -9.35 -16.91
N GLY A 221 2.42 -10.31 -15.98
CA GLY A 221 2.56 -11.73 -16.24
C GLY A 221 4.00 -12.19 -16.50
N VAL A 222 5.00 -11.33 -16.28
CA VAL A 222 6.42 -11.68 -16.40
C VAL A 222 6.83 -12.54 -15.22
N VAL A 223 7.52 -13.63 -15.48
CA VAL A 223 7.95 -14.60 -14.48
C VAL A 223 9.28 -14.18 -13.86
N ILE A 224 9.34 -14.15 -12.54
CA ILE A 224 10.57 -13.94 -11.76
C ILE A 224 11.21 -15.31 -11.50
N GLY A 225 12.52 -15.40 -11.72
CA GLY A 225 13.30 -16.62 -11.54
C GLY A 225 12.88 -17.75 -12.48
N ASN A 226 12.93 -19.00 -12.02
CA ASN A 226 12.59 -20.17 -12.84
C ASN A 226 11.11 -20.56 -12.66
N GLY A 227 10.27 -20.27 -13.65
CA GLY A 227 8.83 -20.57 -13.62
C GLY A 227 8.47 -22.07 -13.58
N SER A 228 9.38 -22.96 -13.95
CA SER A 228 9.15 -24.41 -13.92
C SER A 228 9.48 -25.06 -12.57
N SER A 229 10.25 -24.39 -11.71
CA SER A 229 10.70 -24.93 -10.42
C SER A 229 9.54 -25.14 -9.45
N ASP A 230 9.64 -26.23 -8.69
CA ASP A 230 8.78 -26.51 -7.54
C ASP A 230 9.65 -26.94 -6.36
N HIS A 231 9.80 -26.06 -5.39
CA HIS A 231 10.64 -26.25 -4.21
C HIS A 231 9.86 -26.83 -3.01
N ARG A 232 8.58 -27.11 -3.19
CA ARG A 232 7.75 -27.74 -2.16
C ARG A 232 8.12 -29.20 -1.99
N ASN A 233 8.39 -29.63 -0.76
CA ASN A 233 8.56 -31.04 -0.46
C ASN A 233 7.20 -31.78 -0.33
N SER A 234 7.22 -33.09 -0.11
CA SER A 234 6.02 -33.93 0.02
C SER A 234 5.11 -33.54 1.21
N SER A 235 5.64 -32.79 2.17
CA SER A 235 4.87 -32.22 3.28
C SER A 235 4.37 -30.79 3.03
N GLY A 236 4.60 -30.24 1.82
CA GLY A 236 4.19 -28.90 1.44
C GLY A 236 5.08 -27.78 2.01
N TYR A 237 6.20 -28.09 2.64
CA TYR A 237 7.16 -27.10 3.10
C TYR A 237 8.07 -26.63 1.97
N ILE A 238 8.54 -25.39 2.05
CA ILE A 238 9.53 -24.79 1.14
C ILE A 238 10.80 -24.55 1.94
N LEU A 239 11.73 -25.53 1.92
CA LEU A 239 12.95 -25.54 2.74
C LEU A 239 14.21 -25.24 1.92
N SER A 240 14.07 -25.06 0.63
CA SER A 240 15.16 -24.79 -0.33
C SER A 240 14.64 -23.93 -1.49
N GLY A 241 15.54 -23.57 -2.39
CA GLY A 241 15.24 -22.70 -3.52
C GLY A 241 15.62 -21.24 -3.23
N PRO A 242 15.72 -20.42 -4.29
CA PRO A 242 16.06 -19.04 -4.17
C PRO A 242 14.91 -18.24 -3.55
N GLU A 243 15.28 -17.21 -2.82
CA GLU A 243 14.38 -16.18 -2.31
C GLU A 243 14.87 -14.83 -2.80
N TYR A 244 13.95 -13.98 -3.20
CA TYR A 244 14.26 -12.64 -3.69
C TYR A 244 13.47 -11.59 -2.93
N LEU A 245 14.01 -10.37 -2.89
CA LEU A 245 13.27 -9.14 -2.63
C LEU A 245 13.01 -8.49 -3.97
N THR A 246 11.75 -8.26 -4.29
CA THR A 246 11.35 -7.59 -5.53
C THR A 246 10.60 -6.31 -5.21
N ILE A 247 10.96 -5.25 -5.92
CA ILE A 247 10.24 -3.97 -5.94
C ILE A 247 9.42 -3.94 -7.22
N PHE A 248 8.14 -3.63 -7.09
CA PHE A 248 7.17 -3.57 -8.17
C PHE A 248 6.67 -2.14 -8.34
N ASN A 249 6.56 -1.70 -9.58
CA ASN A 249 5.94 -0.43 -9.92
C ASN A 249 4.48 -0.40 -9.47
N GLY A 250 4.09 0.59 -8.68
CA GLY A 250 2.76 0.70 -8.08
C GLY A 250 1.65 0.80 -9.12
N GLN A 251 1.87 1.53 -10.20
CA GLN A 251 0.87 1.77 -11.24
C GLN A 251 0.59 0.54 -12.11
N THR A 252 1.60 -0.30 -12.35
CA THR A 252 1.50 -1.38 -13.32
C THR A 252 1.66 -2.78 -12.75
N GLY A 253 2.16 -2.90 -11.53
CA GLY A 253 2.55 -4.17 -10.91
C GLY A 253 3.77 -4.84 -11.56
N ALA A 254 4.46 -4.19 -12.51
CA ALA A 254 5.64 -4.74 -13.17
C ALA A 254 6.82 -4.78 -12.21
N ALA A 255 7.62 -5.85 -12.25
CA ALA A 255 8.86 -5.93 -11.48
C ALA A 255 9.87 -4.89 -11.99
N MET A 256 10.35 -4.00 -11.12
CA MET A 256 11.37 -2.99 -11.41
C MET A 256 12.76 -3.50 -11.07
N SER A 257 12.90 -4.11 -9.90
CA SER A 257 14.18 -4.63 -9.38
C SER A 257 13.96 -5.89 -8.59
N THR A 258 14.82 -6.87 -8.79
CA THR A 258 14.81 -8.14 -8.06
C THR A 258 16.24 -8.47 -7.62
N VAL A 259 16.45 -8.63 -6.33
CA VAL A 259 17.74 -8.99 -5.74
C VAL A 259 17.59 -10.22 -4.84
N ASN A 260 18.68 -10.90 -4.53
CA ASN A 260 18.64 -11.99 -3.56
C ASN A 260 18.19 -11.47 -2.19
N TYR A 261 17.31 -12.23 -1.55
CA TYR A 261 16.80 -11.87 -0.23
C TYR A 261 17.92 -11.95 0.83
N THR A 262 17.98 -10.93 1.66
CA THR A 262 18.91 -10.85 2.79
C THR A 262 18.12 -10.64 4.10
N PRO A 263 18.35 -11.46 5.13
CA PRO A 263 19.34 -12.56 5.22
C PRO A 263 18.93 -13.78 4.38
N ALA A 264 19.91 -14.45 3.77
CA ALA A 264 19.66 -15.68 3.00
C ALA A 264 19.12 -16.80 3.91
N ARG A 265 18.25 -17.65 3.37
CA ARG A 265 17.68 -18.81 4.09
C ARG A 265 18.77 -19.71 4.69
N GLY A 266 19.82 -20.00 3.94
CA GLY A 266 20.88 -20.91 4.35
C GLY A 266 20.34 -22.28 4.75
N THR A 267 20.92 -22.88 5.81
CA THR A 267 20.44 -24.12 6.38
C THR A 267 19.29 -23.84 7.35
N VAL A 268 18.07 -24.31 7.03
CA VAL A 268 16.86 -24.02 7.81
C VAL A 268 17.02 -24.37 9.28
N SER A 269 17.64 -25.50 9.62
CA SER A 269 17.83 -25.92 11.01
C SER A 269 18.73 -24.99 11.83
N SER A 270 19.59 -24.19 11.19
CA SER A 270 20.42 -23.21 11.90
C SER A 270 19.61 -22.04 12.48
N TRP A 271 18.39 -21.83 12.00
CA TRP A 271 17.44 -20.84 12.52
C TRP A 271 16.69 -21.33 13.77
N GLY A 272 16.83 -22.62 14.11
CA GLY A 272 16.28 -23.22 15.32
C GLY A 272 14.96 -23.97 15.16
N ASP A 273 14.56 -24.26 13.91
CA ASP A 273 13.52 -25.23 13.57
C ASP A 273 13.84 -25.95 12.26
N SER A 274 13.11 -27.03 11.95
CA SER A 274 13.34 -27.85 10.75
C SER A 274 12.24 -27.72 9.68
N TYR A 275 11.29 -26.82 9.89
CA TYR A 275 10.10 -26.65 9.03
C TYR A 275 9.96 -25.23 8.46
N GLY A 276 10.95 -24.36 8.69
CA GLY A 276 11.05 -23.05 8.00
C GLY A 276 10.26 -21.93 8.64
N ASN A 277 9.75 -22.10 9.88
CA ASN A 277 8.93 -21.05 10.51
C ASN A 277 9.76 -19.81 10.88
N ARG A 278 10.95 -20.00 11.48
CA ARG A 278 11.78 -18.87 11.93
C ARG A 278 12.46 -18.16 10.76
N VAL A 279 12.89 -18.89 9.75
CA VAL A 279 13.56 -18.33 8.57
C VAL A 279 12.63 -17.52 7.67
N ASP A 280 11.32 -17.67 7.82
CA ASP A 280 10.32 -16.94 7.02
C ASP A 280 9.66 -15.77 7.78
N ARG A 281 9.99 -15.56 9.07
CA ARG A 281 9.36 -14.53 9.90
C ARG A 281 10.21 -13.27 10.00
N PHE A 282 10.16 -12.43 8.99
CA PHE A 282 10.78 -11.12 9.02
C PHE A 282 9.71 -10.02 9.00
N ILE A 283 9.93 -8.99 9.80
CA ILE A 283 9.17 -7.74 9.76
C ILE A 283 10.00 -6.76 8.94
N ALA A 284 9.34 -6.05 8.04
CA ALA A 284 9.95 -4.98 7.25
C ALA A 284 9.32 -3.64 7.62
N ALA A 285 10.11 -2.59 7.57
CA ALA A 285 9.67 -1.22 7.77
C ALA A 285 10.51 -0.28 6.91
N VAL A 286 9.92 0.86 6.53
CA VAL A 286 10.65 1.99 5.97
C VAL A 286 11.00 2.93 7.10
N VAL A 287 12.27 3.30 7.21
CA VAL A 287 12.77 4.19 8.27
C VAL A 287 13.84 5.14 7.73
N TYR A 288 13.87 6.34 8.25
CA TYR A 288 14.93 7.32 8.05
C TYR A 288 15.80 7.35 9.31
N LEU A 289 16.91 6.58 9.30
CA LEU A 289 17.74 6.37 10.48
C LEU A 289 18.57 7.59 10.87
N ASP A 290 18.80 8.48 9.95
CA ASP A 290 19.50 9.76 10.15
C ASP A 290 18.55 10.91 10.52
N GLY A 291 17.24 10.65 10.56
CA GLY A 291 16.21 11.63 10.89
C GLY A 291 15.88 12.60 9.75
N VAL A 292 16.35 12.33 8.53
CA VAL A 292 16.12 13.19 7.35
C VAL A 292 15.56 12.35 6.23
#